data_75b5d4b874e9a5b159d2f639fe2730ba
#
_entry.id   75b5d4b874e9a5b159d2f639fe2730ba
#
_cell.length_a   1.000
_cell.length_b   1.000
_cell.length_c   1.000
_cell.angle_alpha   90.00
_cell.angle_beta   90.00
_cell.angle_gamma   90.00
#
_symmetry.space_group_name_H-M   'P 1'
#
loop_
_entity.id
_entity.type
_entity.pdbx_description
1 polymer ?
#
loop_
_entity_poly.entity_id
_entity_poly.type
_entity_poly.pdbx_seq_one_letter_code
_entity_poly.pdbx_strand_id
1 'polypeptide(L)'
;MTAPSMDRSSQPHPGGAKGMRIVVTGATGNVGTSVVQALSEDPAVDSVLCLARRVPSWRPAKTTWQAADVEPGMADLVRLFDGTDAVIHLAWKFQPTHHPAETWRTNVLGSMRVFDAVAAAGVPTLVHASSVGAYSPGPKDRSVDESWPTHGWPQAAYTREKAYLERVLDTYEHAHPAVRVVRMRPGFLFKRESASEQRRIFAGRLLPGRLVRNTLIPAVPDLPGLRFQALHTDDAAAAYLAAVTRPVHGAFNLAADPVVDASVLAELFEARSFAIPAAPVRAALAAAWRLRLVPASPDLFDAVLRLPLMDSSRARKELAWDPVRTSVEALEEFLAGLRSGTGMATAPLAAGA
;
A
#
# COMPACT_ATOMS: atom_id res chain seq x y z
N MET A 1 -53.79 -5.24 -55.30
CA MET A 1 -52.32 -5.34 -55.36
C MET A 1 -51.78 -4.51 -54.19
N THR A 2 -51.58 -5.17 -53.09
CA THR A 2 -51.05 -4.61 -51.83
C THR A 2 -49.56 -4.86 -51.72
N ALA A 3 -48.79 -3.78 -51.59
CA ALA A 3 -47.33 -3.87 -51.39
C ALA A 3 -46.99 -4.34 -49.96
N PRO A 4 -45.92 -5.14 -49.73
CA PRO A 4 -45.55 -5.57 -48.40
C PRO A 4 -44.79 -4.47 -47.63
N SER A 5 -45.13 -4.30 -46.37
CA SER A 5 -44.47 -3.43 -45.39
C SER A 5 -43.05 -3.93 -45.11
N MET A 6 -42.04 -3.08 -45.29
CA MET A 6 -40.68 -3.32 -44.82
C MET A 6 -40.62 -3.21 -43.28
N ASP A 7 -40.30 -4.32 -42.64
CA ASP A 7 -39.92 -4.43 -41.25
C ASP A 7 -38.60 -3.68 -40.99
N ARG A 8 -38.64 -2.61 -40.19
CA ARG A 8 -37.49 -1.85 -39.70
C ARG A 8 -37.26 -2.23 -38.22
N SER A 9 -36.67 -3.40 -37.99
CA SER A 9 -36.22 -3.72 -36.63
C SER A 9 -35.02 -4.65 -36.68
N SER A 10 -33.83 -4.09 -36.76
CA SER A 10 -32.60 -4.63 -36.19
C SER A 10 -31.44 -3.65 -36.44
N GLN A 11 -31.45 -2.50 -35.74
CA GLN A 11 -30.20 -1.81 -35.52
C GLN A 11 -29.44 -2.59 -34.42
N PRO A 12 -28.16 -2.96 -34.63
CA PRO A 12 -27.34 -3.52 -33.54
C PRO A 12 -27.15 -2.40 -32.51
N HIS A 13 -27.48 -2.69 -31.25
CA HIS A 13 -27.08 -1.84 -30.15
C HIS A 13 -25.57 -1.61 -30.20
N PRO A 14 -25.06 -0.39 -29.99
CA PRO A 14 -23.63 -0.16 -29.86
C PRO A 14 -23.14 -0.99 -28.68
N GLY A 15 -22.24 -1.95 -28.95
CA GLY A 15 -21.66 -2.81 -27.95
C GLY A 15 -21.07 -1.94 -26.83
N GLY A 16 -21.64 -2.03 -25.63
CA GLY A 16 -21.08 -1.40 -24.44
C GLY A 16 -19.61 -1.81 -24.33
N ALA A 17 -18.72 -0.85 -24.11
CA ALA A 17 -17.32 -1.14 -23.88
C ALA A 17 -17.23 -2.19 -22.76
N LYS A 18 -16.57 -3.33 -23.03
CA LYS A 18 -16.36 -4.39 -22.06
C LYS A 18 -15.56 -3.81 -20.91
N GLY A 19 -16.11 -3.86 -19.70
CA GLY A 19 -15.41 -3.36 -18.51
C GLY A 19 -14.19 -4.22 -18.17
N MET A 20 -13.31 -3.68 -17.34
CA MET A 20 -12.03 -4.31 -16.99
C MET A 20 -12.20 -5.48 -16.03
N ARG A 21 -11.44 -6.54 -16.24
CA ARG A 21 -11.26 -7.67 -15.32
C ARG A 21 -9.92 -7.49 -14.60
N ILE A 22 -9.95 -7.36 -13.28
CA ILE A 22 -8.77 -7.00 -12.49
C ILE A 22 -8.49 -8.09 -11.45
N VAL A 23 -7.23 -8.44 -11.28
CA VAL A 23 -6.78 -9.29 -10.17
C VAL A 23 -6.09 -8.44 -9.12
N VAL A 24 -6.42 -8.65 -7.83
CA VAL A 24 -5.77 -7.98 -6.70
C VAL A 24 -5.15 -9.03 -5.79
N THR A 25 -3.82 -9.05 -5.67
CA THR A 25 -3.13 -9.85 -4.66
C THR A 25 -3.00 -9.06 -3.37
N GLY A 26 -3.05 -9.71 -2.20
CA GLY A 26 -3.05 -8.99 -0.93
C GLY A 26 -4.36 -8.23 -0.65
N ALA A 27 -5.45 -8.63 -1.27
CA ALA A 27 -6.77 -7.98 -1.25
C ALA A 27 -7.37 -7.80 0.15
N THR A 28 -6.92 -8.55 1.16
CA THR A 28 -7.42 -8.47 2.55
C THR A 28 -6.65 -7.51 3.45
N GLY A 29 -5.54 -6.94 2.98
CA GLY A 29 -4.67 -6.06 3.76
C GLY A 29 -5.19 -4.62 3.86
N ASN A 30 -4.43 -3.77 4.54
CA ASN A 30 -4.75 -2.36 4.77
C ASN A 30 -5.12 -1.63 3.46
N VAL A 31 -4.23 -1.60 2.48
CA VAL A 31 -4.47 -0.97 1.17
C VAL A 31 -5.44 -1.81 0.33
N GLY A 32 -5.28 -3.15 0.38
CA GLY A 32 -6.06 -4.07 -0.46
C GLY A 32 -7.56 -3.93 -0.29
N THR A 33 -8.05 -3.75 0.93
CA THR A 33 -9.49 -3.59 1.17
C THR A 33 -10.04 -2.27 0.62
N SER A 34 -9.29 -1.16 0.71
CA SER A 34 -9.68 0.10 0.07
C SER A 34 -9.63 0.03 -1.45
N VAL A 35 -8.60 -0.62 -2.02
CA VAL A 35 -8.48 -0.83 -3.48
C VAL A 35 -9.63 -1.70 -4.01
N VAL A 36 -9.94 -2.81 -3.34
CA VAL A 36 -11.05 -3.69 -3.74
C VAL A 36 -12.39 -2.94 -3.67
N GLN A 37 -12.60 -2.11 -2.64
CA GLN A 37 -13.81 -1.30 -2.53
C GLN A 37 -13.92 -0.31 -3.69
N ALA A 38 -12.87 0.47 -3.95
CA ALA A 38 -12.86 1.45 -5.04
C ALA A 38 -13.10 0.80 -6.42
N LEU A 39 -12.45 -0.35 -6.69
CA LEU A 39 -12.66 -1.10 -7.93
C LEU A 39 -14.09 -1.64 -8.05
N SER A 40 -14.69 -2.09 -6.96
CA SER A 40 -16.04 -2.66 -6.96
C SER A 40 -17.13 -1.63 -7.27
N GLU A 41 -16.86 -0.36 -6.97
CA GLU A 41 -17.79 0.76 -7.17
C GLU A 41 -17.61 1.43 -8.54
N ASP A 42 -16.48 1.25 -9.20
CA ASP A 42 -16.18 1.92 -10.47
C ASP A 42 -16.89 1.26 -11.66
N PRO A 43 -17.60 2.03 -12.51
CA PRO A 43 -18.32 1.48 -13.66
C PRO A 43 -17.42 0.92 -14.76
N ALA A 44 -16.13 1.32 -14.84
CA ALA A 44 -15.18 0.79 -15.81
C ALA A 44 -14.68 -0.62 -15.43
N VAL A 45 -15.01 -1.12 -14.23
CA VAL A 45 -14.60 -2.45 -13.75
C VAL A 45 -15.79 -3.42 -13.80
N ASP A 46 -15.62 -4.52 -14.51
CA ASP A 46 -16.63 -5.61 -14.58
C ASP A 46 -16.47 -6.60 -13.43
N SER A 47 -15.24 -6.98 -13.13
CA SER A 47 -14.97 -7.99 -12.09
C SER A 47 -13.60 -7.82 -11.45
N VAL A 48 -13.53 -8.21 -10.17
CA VAL A 48 -12.30 -8.20 -9.38
C VAL A 48 -12.07 -9.60 -8.79
N LEU A 49 -11.02 -10.28 -9.22
CA LEU A 49 -10.54 -11.49 -8.58
C LEU A 49 -9.61 -11.13 -7.43
N CYS A 50 -10.08 -11.33 -6.22
CA CYS A 50 -9.37 -11.02 -4.99
C CYS A 50 -8.60 -12.24 -4.48
N LEU A 51 -7.27 -12.16 -4.45
CA LEU A 51 -6.40 -13.21 -3.97
C LEU A 51 -5.92 -12.93 -2.55
N ALA A 52 -6.12 -13.90 -1.66
CA ALA A 52 -5.67 -13.84 -0.28
C ALA A 52 -5.38 -15.23 0.25
N ARG A 53 -4.45 -15.36 1.21
CA ARG A 53 -4.16 -16.65 1.85
C ARG A 53 -5.34 -17.22 2.62
N ARG A 54 -6.17 -16.34 3.19
CA ARG A 54 -7.43 -16.69 3.89
C ARG A 54 -8.55 -15.85 3.29
N VAL A 55 -9.52 -16.53 2.71
CA VAL A 55 -10.70 -15.90 2.11
C VAL A 55 -11.56 -15.29 3.22
N PRO A 56 -11.86 -13.97 3.19
CA PRO A 56 -12.67 -13.31 4.22
C PRO A 56 -14.16 -13.59 4.02
N SER A 57 -14.99 -13.18 4.98
CA SER A 57 -16.46 -13.15 4.81
C SER A 57 -16.94 -11.89 4.07
N TRP A 58 -16.12 -10.86 4.02
CA TRP A 58 -16.41 -9.60 3.33
C TRP A 58 -16.52 -9.81 1.81
N ARG A 59 -17.62 -9.34 1.22
CA ARG A 59 -17.98 -9.58 -0.21
C ARG A 59 -18.48 -8.30 -0.86
N PRO A 60 -17.62 -7.37 -1.30
CA PRO A 60 -18.04 -6.24 -2.13
C PRO A 60 -18.64 -6.71 -3.46
N ALA A 61 -19.40 -5.83 -4.11
CA ALA A 61 -19.95 -6.08 -5.44
C ALA A 61 -18.83 -6.42 -6.44
N LYS A 62 -19.13 -7.14 -7.51
CA LYS A 62 -18.20 -7.52 -8.59
C LYS A 62 -16.98 -8.35 -8.14
N THR A 63 -16.89 -8.80 -6.86
CA THR A 63 -15.73 -9.51 -6.35
C THR A 63 -15.90 -11.02 -6.34
N THR A 64 -14.86 -11.72 -6.76
CA THR A 64 -14.68 -13.16 -6.55
C THR A 64 -13.44 -13.37 -5.70
N TRP A 65 -13.49 -14.27 -4.73
CA TRP A 65 -12.41 -14.51 -3.80
C TRP A 65 -11.82 -15.91 -3.97
N GLN A 66 -10.49 -15.98 -4.06
CA GLN A 66 -9.79 -17.25 -4.12
C GLN A 66 -8.61 -17.29 -3.14
N ALA A 67 -8.46 -18.43 -2.46
CA ALA A 67 -7.30 -18.69 -1.63
C ALA A 67 -6.06 -18.87 -2.53
N ALA A 68 -5.06 -18.02 -2.32
CA ALA A 68 -3.78 -18.11 -3.02
C ALA A 68 -2.65 -17.52 -2.19
N ASP A 69 -1.47 -18.08 -2.30
CA ASP A 69 -0.23 -17.52 -1.76
C ASP A 69 0.73 -17.23 -2.92
N VAL A 70 1.39 -16.08 -2.86
CA VAL A 70 2.38 -15.68 -3.86
C VAL A 70 3.72 -16.40 -3.67
N GLU A 71 3.95 -17.03 -2.53
CA GLU A 71 5.18 -17.79 -2.29
C GLU A 71 5.39 -18.90 -3.34
N PRO A 72 6.66 -19.18 -3.72
CA PRO A 72 6.96 -20.19 -4.74
C PRO A 72 6.33 -21.56 -4.45
N GLY A 73 5.74 -22.17 -5.49
CA GLY A 73 5.15 -23.51 -5.41
C GLY A 73 3.72 -23.59 -4.85
N MET A 74 3.12 -22.49 -4.38
CA MET A 74 1.84 -22.52 -3.64
C MET A 74 0.59 -22.36 -4.51
N ALA A 75 0.64 -21.68 -5.65
CA ALA A 75 -0.51 -21.44 -6.51
C ALA A 75 -0.12 -21.35 -7.99
N ASP A 76 -1.02 -21.69 -8.88
CA ASP A 76 -0.87 -21.42 -10.31
C ASP A 76 -1.35 -20.00 -10.63
N LEU A 77 -0.45 -19.04 -10.52
CA LEU A 77 -0.75 -17.64 -10.78
C LEU A 77 -1.03 -17.35 -12.25
N VAL A 78 -0.39 -18.08 -13.19
CA VAL A 78 -0.61 -17.88 -14.63
C VAL A 78 -2.08 -18.18 -14.96
N ARG A 79 -2.60 -19.30 -14.48
CA ARG A 79 -4.01 -19.65 -14.67
C ARG A 79 -4.96 -18.66 -14.00
N LEU A 80 -4.59 -18.11 -12.83
CA LEU A 80 -5.41 -17.12 -12.13
C LEU A 80 -5.44 -15.75 -12.81
N PHE A 81 -4.41 -15.44 -13.60
CA PHE A 81 -4.29 -14.16 -14.32
C PHE A 81 -4.79 -14.26 -15.77
N ASP A 82 -5.11 -15.45 -16.24
CA ASP A 82 -5.57 -15.67 -17.61
C ASP A 82 -6.79 -14.80 -17.94
N GLY A 83 -6.67 -14.10 -19.05
CA GLY A 83 -7.71 -13.22 -19.59
C GLY A 83 -8.05 -12.03 -18.70
N THR A 84 -7.18 -11.56 -17.79
CA THR A 84 -7.36 -10.32 -17.04
C THR A 84 -6.71 -9.14 -17.72
N ASP A 85 -7.24 -7.93 -17.47
CA ASP A 85 -6.78 -6.68 -18.07
C ASP A 85 -5.69 -6.00 -17.22
N ALA A 86 -5.70 -6.26 -15.90
CA ALA A 86 -4.69 -5.73 -14.99
C ALA A 86 -4.49 -6.62 -13.76
N VAL A 87 -3.27 -6.63 -13.24
CA VAL A 87 -2.93 -7.19 -11.93
C VAL A 87 -2.44 -6.07 -11.02
N ILE A 88 -3.10 -5.89 -9.87
CA ILE A 88 -2.64 -5.00 -8.79
C ILE A 88 -1.97 -5.87 -7.72
N HIS A 89 -0.66 -5.72 -7.57
CA HIS A 89 0.13 -6.51 -6.64
C HIS A 89 0.38 -5.76 -5.34
N LEU A 90 -0.38 -6.10 -4.28
CA LEU A 90 -0.33 -5.50 -2.94
C LEU A 90 0.15 -6.49 -1.87
N ALA A 91 0.36 -7.76 -2.19
CA ALA A 91 0.75 -8.77 -1.22
C ALA A 91 2.13 -8.43 -0.62
N TRP A 92 2.17 -8.22 0.70
CA TRP A 92 3.37 -7.85 1.44
C TRP A 92 3.33 -8.39 2.86
N LYS A 93 4.48 -8.83 3.38
CA LYS A 93 4.67 -9.34 4.73
C LYS A 93 5.65 -8.46 5.49
N PHE A 94 5.20 -7.78 6.54
CA PHE A 94 6.06 -6.94 7.38
C PHE A 94 6.79 -7.72 8.47
N GLN A 95 6.23 -8.82 8.93
CA GLN A 95 6.75 -9.63 10.02
C GLN A 95 7.01 -11.07 9.57
N PRO A 96 7.95 -11.76 10.16
CA PRO A 96 8.75 -11.40 11.32
C PRO A 96 10.05 -10.63 10.96
N THR A 97 10.36 -9.55 11.65
CA THR A 97 11.60 -8.78 11.44
C THR A 97 12.86 -9.51 11.95
N HIS A 98 12.70 -10.48 12.86
CA HIS A 98 13.79 -11.34 13.35
C HIS A 98 14.19 -12.44 12.36
N HIS A 99 13.38 -12.69 11.34
CA HIS A 99 13.61 -13.73 10.32
C HIS A 99 13.48 -13.13 8.90
N PRO A 100 14.41 -12.28 8.47
CA PRO A 100 14.30 -11.56 7.19
C PRO A 100 14.27 -12.49 5.98
N ALA A 101 14.74 -13.73 6.09
CA ALA A 101 14.61 -14.71 5.02
C ALA A 101 13.15 -15.10 4.74
N GLU A 102 12.28 -15.06 5.75
CA GLU A 102 10.84 -15.27 5.54
C GLU A 102 10.18 -14.13 4.78
N THR A 103 10.51 -12.87 5.16
CA THR A 103 9.98 -11.71 4.44
C THR A 103 10.50 -11.68 3.02
N TRP A 104 11.79 -11.97 2.81
CA TRP A 104 12.39 -12.06 1.48
C TRP A 104 11.67 -13.08 0.59
N ARG A 105 11.35 -14.28 1.11
CA ARG A 105 10.66 -15.32 0.35
C ARG A 105 9.28 -14.87 -0.14
N THR A 106 8.50 -14.27 0.74
CA THR A 106 7.16 -13.77 0.38
C THR A 106 7.26 -12.51 -0.48
N ASN A 107 8.03 -11.52 -0.04
CA ASN A 107 8.02 -10.18 -0.61
C ASN A 107 8.80 -10.10 -1.92
N VAL A 108 10.00 -10.69 -1.95
CA VAL A 108 10.87 -10.60 -3.13
C VAL A 108 10.57 -11.74 -4.10
N LEU A 109 10.76 -13.00 -3.67
CA LEU A 109 10.57 -14.13 -4.58
C LEU A 109 9.10 -14.27 -4.97
N GLY A 110 8.16 -13.99 -4.05
CA GLY A 110 6.74 -13.97 -4.36
C GLY A 110 6.36 -12.89 -5.37
N SER A 111 6.90 -11.66 -5.23
CA SER A 111 6.65 -10.58 -6.20
C SER A 111 7.23 -10.89 -7.57
N MET A 112 8.46 -11.40 -7.65
CA MET A 112 9.07 -11.81 -8.92
C MET A 112 8.19 -12.86 -9.63
N ARG A 113 7.68 -13.84 -8.88
CA ARG A 113 6.76 -14.85 -9.41
C ARG A 113 5.44 -14.25 -9.91
N VAL A 114 4.92 -13.22 -9.25
CA VAL A 114 3.75 -12.48 -9.75
C VAL A 114 4.08 -11.77 -11.06
N PHE A 115 5.25 -11.13 -11.17
CA PHE A 115 5.68 -10.45 -12.38
C PHE A 115 5.83 -11.44 -13.56
N ASP A 116 6.48 -12.57 -13.31
CA ASP A 116 6.64 -13.64 -14.33
C ASP A 116 5.28 -14.18 -14.77
N ALA A 117 4.33 -14.36 -13.84
CA ALA A 117 2.99 -14.83 -14.14
C ALA A 117 2.17 -13.81 -14.95
N VAL A 118 2.34 -12.51 -14.70
CA VAL A 118 1.74 -11.42 -15.49
C VAL A 118 2.20 -11.51 -16.95
N ALA A 119 3.51 -11.64 -17.17
CA ALA A 119 4.05 -11.78 -18.53
C ALA A 119 3.59 -13.07 -19.20
N ALA A 120 3.65 -14.22 -18.50
CA ALA A 120 3.27 -15.51 -19.04
C ALA A 120 1.77 -15.63 -19.38
N ALA A 121 0.90 -14.97 -18.62
CA ALA A 121 -0.53 -14.89 -18.87
C ALA A 121 -0.91 -13.81 -19.89
N GLY A 122 0.04 -13.03 -20.39
CA GLY A 122 -0.21 -11.95 -21.36
C GLY A 122 -1.02 -10.79 -20.79
N VAL A 123 -0.98 -10.55 -19.47
CA VAL A 123 -1.70 -9.43 -18.83
C VAL A 123 -1.08 -8.09 -19.24
N PRO A 124 -1.84 -7.16 -19.80
CA PRO A 124 -1.27 -5.92 -20.37
C PRO A 124 -0.84 -4.89 -19.31
N THR A 125 -1.30 -5.01 -18.06
CA THR A 125 -1.02 -4.02 -17.03
C THR A 125 -0.64 -4.64 -15.68
N LEU A 126 0.51 -4.22 -15.14
CA LEU A 126 0.96 -4.53 -13.78
C LEU A 126 1.03 -3.24 -12.95
N VAL A 127 0.27 -3.17 -11.85
CA VAL A 127 0.40 -2.10 -10.86
C VAL A 127 1.03 -2.69 -9.59
N HIS A 128 2.25 -2.25 -9.29
CA HIS A 128 3.01 -2.74 -8.14
C HIS A 128 2.98 -1.75 -6.98
N ALA A 129 2.68 -2.25 -5.78
CA ALA A 129 2.80 -1.48 -4.54
C ALA A 129 4.27 -1.38 -4.12
N SER A 130 4.95 -0.34 -4.59
CA SER A 130 6.23 0.10 -4.06
C SER A 130 6.03 0.90 -2.75
N SER A 131 6.88 1.86 -2.43
CA SER A 131 6.80 2.65 -1.19
C SER A 131 7.79 3.81 -1.21
N VAL A 132 7.57 4.84 -0.39
CA VAL A 132 8.61 5.79 0.01
C VAL A 132 9.84 5.07 0.58
N GLY A 133 9.68 3.88 1.16
CA GLY A 133 10.76 3.04 1.67
C GLY A 133 11.72 2.50 0.60
N ALA A 134 11.37 2.58 -0.68
CA ALA A 134 12.28 2.22 -1.77
C ALA A 134 13.36 3.28 -2.00
N TYR A 135 13.13 4.53 -1.61
CA TYR A 135 14.07 5.61 -1.82
C TYR A 135 15.33 5.51 -0.97
N SER A 136 16.43 5.97 -1.54
CA SER A 136 17.66 6.28 -0.79
C SER A 136 17.37 7.34 0.28
N PRO A 137 18.20 7.43 1.34
CA PRO A 137 18.18 8.55 2.26
C PRO A 137 18.09 9.89 1.52
N GLY A 138 17.22 10.77 1.99
CA GLY A 138 16.95 12.03 1.31
C GLY A 138 16.68 13.19 2.25
N PRO A 139 16.47 14.38 1.69
CA PRO A 139 16.25 15.59 2.45
C PRO A 139 14.94 15.52 3.25
N LYS A 140 14.92 16.26 4.38
CA LYS A 140 13.74 16.43 5.23
C LYS A 140 13.19 17.86 5.20
N ASP A 141 13.87 18.75 4.51
CA ASP A 141 13.55 20.19 4.36
C ASP A 141 12.90 20.52 3.01
N ARG A 142 12.98 19.60 2.04
CA ARG A 142 12.35 19.70 0.74
C ARG A 142 11.87 18.34 0.24
N SER A 143 10.91 18.33 -0.68
CA SER A 143 10.41 17.12 -1.33
C SER A 143 11.29 16.71 -2.51
N VAL A 144 11.23 15.43 -2.86
CA VAL A 144 11.88 14.82 -4.02
C VAL A 144 10.84 14.22 -4.96
N ASP A 145 11.11 14.26 -6.25
CA ASP A 145 10.30 13.62 -7.27
C ASP A 145 10.67 12.13 -7.47
N GLU A 146 10.04 11.49 -8.45
CA GLU A 146 10.21 10.07 -8.74
C GLU A 146 11.59 9.70 -9.30
N SER A 147 12.41 10.68 -9.70
CA SER A 147 13.78 10.48 -10.17
C SER A 147 14.80 10.28 -9.05
N TRP A 148 14.42 10.55 -7.79
CA TRP A 148 15.30 10.33 -6.64
C TRP A 148 15.74 8.86 -6.56
N PRO A 149 17.03 8.55 -6.28
CA PRO A 149 17.54 7.18 -6.24
C PRO A 149 16.77 6.25 -5.32
N THR A 150 16.57 5.01 -5.75
CA THR A 150 15.81 3.96 -5.03
C THR A 150 16.72 2.83 -4.57
N HIS A 151 17.69 3.12 -3.67
CA HIS A 151 18.57 2.10 -3.07
C HIS A 151 18.09 1.66 -1.68
N GLY A 152 17.03 2.29 -1.15
CA GLY A 152 16.49 2.02 0.18
C GLY A 152 17.49 2.35 1.29
N TRP A 153 17.22 1.82 2.49
CA TRP A 153 18.15 1.76 3.61
C TRP A 153 18.55 0.28 3.80
N PRO A 154 19.79 -0.13 3.42
CA PRO A 154 20.15 -1.55 3.29
C PRO A 154 20.00 -2.38 4.57
N GLN A 155 20.12 -1.76 5.76
CA GLN A 155 20.04 -2.43 7.04
C GLN A 155 18.61 -2.86 7.39
N ALA A 156 17.58 -2.10 6.95
CA ALA A 156 16.20 -2.46 7.17
C ALA A 156 15.68 -3.41 6.08
N ALA A 157 15.18 -4.58 6.46
CA ALA A 157 14.68 -5.58 5.51
C ALA A 157 13.60 -5.00 4.59
N TYR A 158 12.63 -4.27 5.15
CA TYR A 158 11.56 -3.65 4.39
C TYR A 158 12.05 -2.77 3.24
N THR A 159 12.93 -1.81 3.53
CA THR A 159 13.42 -0.85 2.54
C THR A 159 14.35 -1.50 1.52
N ARG A 160 15.17 -2.45 1.96
CA ARG A 160 16.01 -3.27 1.09
C ARG A 160 15.19 -4.09 0.09
N GLU A 161 14.12 -4.74 0.57
CA GLU A 161 13.22 -5.54 -0.27
C GLU A 161 12.47 -4.67 -1.28
N LYS A 162 11.96 -3.50 -0.87
CA LYS A 162 11.31 -2.54 -1.78
C LYS A 162 12.28 -2.03 -2.84
N ALA A 163 13.49 -1.62 -2.45
CA ALA A 163 14.52 -1.15 -3.37
C ALA A 163 14.98 -2.25 -4.35
N TYR A 164 15.09 -3.50 -3.89
CA TYR A 164 15.43 -4.62 -4.75
C TYR A 164 14.37 -4.84 -5.84
N LEU A 165 13.09 -4.78 -5.48
CA LEU A 165 12.00 -4.93 -6.45
C LEU A 165 11.92 -3.78 -7.46
N GLU A 166 12.30 -2.57 -7.08
CA GLU A 166 12.46 -1.48 -8.06
C GLU A 166 13.49 -1.86 -9.14
N ARG A 167 14.63 -2.44 -8.75
CA ARG A 167 15.66 -2.91 -9.71
C ARG A 167 15.18 -4.08 -10.55
N VAL A 168 14.44 -5.02 -9.95
CA VAL A 168 13.81 -6.12 -10.71
C VAL A 168 12.86 -5.56 -11.76
N LEU A 169 12.04 -4.58 -11.41
CA LEU A 169 11.09 -3.97 -12.35
C LEU A 169 11.78 -3.18 -13.46
N ASP A 170 12.95 -2.56 -13.22
CA ASP A 170 13.73 -1.91 -14.28
C ASP A 170 14.12 -2.91 -15.39
N THR A 171 14.57 -4.11 -15.01
CA THR A 171 14.91 -5.18 -15.96
C THR A 171 13.68 -5.83 -16.56
N TYR A 172 12.62 -5.98 -15.78
CA TYR A 172 11.35 -6.58 -16.21
C TYR A 172 10.67 -5.76 -17.31
N GLU A 173 10.58 -4.43 -17.15
CA GLU A 173 10.01 -3.53 -18.16
C GLU A 173 10.76 -3.62 -19.48
N HIS A 174 12.10 -3.74 -19.42
CA HIS A 174 12.92 -3.92 -20.61
C HIS A 174 12.69 -5.27 -21.29
N ALA A 175 12.55 -6.35 -20.50
CA ALA A 175 12.31 -7.70 -21.01
C ALA A 175 10.89 -7.92 -21.52
N HIS A 176 9.91 -7.17 -21.00
CA HIS A 176 8.48 -7.34 -21.29
C HIS A 176 7.82 -6.01 -21.71
N PRO A 177 8.21 -5.41 -22.85
CA PRO A 177 7.73 -4.09 -23.28
C PRO A 177 6.23 -4.05 -23.60
N ALA A 178 5.57 -5.20 -23.74
CA ALA A 178 4.12 -5.30 -23.90
C ALA A 178 3.36 -5.12 -22.58
N VAL A 179 4.02 -5.22 -21.43
CA VAL A 179 3.42 -5.02 -20.13
C VAL A 179 3.63 -3.60 -19.66
N ARG A 180 2.56 -2.87 -19.47
CA ARG A 180 2.57 -1.54 -18.88
C ARG A 180 2.73 -1.67 -17.36
N VAL A 181 3.85 -1.21 -16.83
CA VAL A 181 4.16 -1.26 -15.40
C VAL A 181 3.94 0.08 -14.74
N VAL A 182 3.18 0.10 -13.63
CA VAL A 182 2.98 1.27 -12.77
C VAL A 182 3.47 0.94 -11.35
N ARG A 183 4.32 1.78 -10.80
CA ARG A 183 4.93 1.61 -9.47
C ARG A 183 4.39 2.68 -8.54
N MET A 184 3.53 2.30 -7.61
CA MET A 184 2.94 3.23 -6.65
C MET A 184 3.87 3.37 -5.44
N ARG A 185 4.34 4.57 -5.16
CA ARG A 185 5.23 4.88 -4.02
C ARG A 185 4.49 5.73 -2.99
N PRO A 186 3.60 5.13 -2.18
CA PRO A 186 2.91 5.87 -1.13
C PRO A 186 3.83 6.20 0.06
N GLY A 187 3.48 7.27 0.78
CA GLY A 187 3.93 7.54 2.13
C GLY A 187 3.36 6.56 3.15
N PHE A 188 3.21 6.99 4.40
CA PHE A 188 2.65 6.14 5.45
C PHE A 188 1.13 6.06 5.31
N LEU A 189 0.59 4.84 5.22
CA LEU A 189 -0.81 4.58 4.89
C LEU A 189 -1.63 4.25 6.13
N PHE A 190 -2.64 5.06 6.37
CA PHE A 190 -3.51 4.96 7.54
C PHE A 190 -4.98 4.87 7.17
N LYS A 191 -5.76 4.19 7.99
CA LYS A 191 -7.23 4.25 8.10
C LYS A 191 -7.65 3.66 9.44
N ARG A 192 -8.89 3.92 9.83
CA ARG A 192 -9.46 3.46 11.10
C ARG A 192 -9.35 1.94 11.30
N GLU A 193 -9.73 1.17 10.30
CA GLU A 193 -9.79 -0.30 10.36
C GLU A 193 -8.41 -0.97 10.41
N SER A 194 -7.35 -0.27 9.98
CA SER A 194 -5.98 -0.80 10.02
C SER A 194 -5.29 -0.65 11.36
N ALA A 195 -5.89 0.08 12.29
CA ALA A 195 -5.26 0.45 13.55
C ALA A 195 -4.81 -0.76 14.39
N SER A 196 -5.65 -1.79 14.49
CA SER A 196 -5.31 -3.02 15.21
C SER A 196 -4.18 -3.81 14.55
N GLU A 197 -4.15 -3.89 13.22
CA GLU A 197 -3.07 -4.53 12.47
C GLU A 197 -1.74 -3.79 12.65
N GLN A 198 -1.73 -2.47 12.43
CA GLN A 198 -0.51 -1.67 12.52
C GLN A 198 0.07 -1.69 13.93
N ARG A 199 -0.77 -1.63 14.97
CA ARG A 199 -0.33 -1.81 16.35
C ARG A 199 0.39 -3.17 16.53
N ARG A 200 -0.18 -4.27 16.03
CA ARG A 200 0.46 -5.60 16.10
C ARG A 200 1.79 -5.65 15.36
N ILE A 201 1.87 -5.01 14.20
CA ILE A 201 3.07 -5.03 13.33
C ILE A 201 4.22 -4.19 13.90
N PHE A 202 3.94 -3.04 14.51
CA PHE A 202 4.96 -2.07 14.91
C PHE A 202 5.16 -1.95 16.42
N ALA A 203 4.09 -1.92 17.19
CA ALA A 203 4.14 -1.71 18.64
C ALA A 203 4.04 -3.02 19.44
N GLY A 204 3.52 -4.09 18.84
CA GLY A 204 3.33 -5.38 19.49
C GLY A 204 2.07 -5.45 20.35
N ARG A 205 1.89 -6.60 20.99
CA ARG A 205 0.68 -6.89 21.80
C ARG A 205 0.68 -6.24 23.18
N LEU A 206 1.85 -5.81 23.65
CA LEU A 206 2.02 -5.27 25.01
C LEU A 206 1.56 -3.82 25.17
N LEU A 207 1.39 -3.07 24.08
CA LEU A 207 0.87 -1.71 24.10
C LEU A 207 -0.63 -1.71 23.79
N PRO A 208 -1.50 -1.62 24.81
CA PRO A 208 -2.94 -1.58 24.56
C PRO A 208 -3.30 -0.26 23.85
N GLY A 209 -4.01 -0.35 22.73
CA GLY A 209 -4.42 0.84 21.94
C GLY A 209 -5.27 1.83 22.74
N ARG A 210 -5.98 1.36 23.77
CA ARG A 210 -6.77 2.19 24.70
C ARG A 210 -5.93 3.17 25.52
N LEU A 211 -4.61 2.97 25.63
CA LEU A 211 -3.69 3.92 26.28
C LEU A 211 -3.25 5.05 25.34
N VAL A 212 -3.54 4.98 24.05
CA VAL A 212 -3.27 6.05 23.09
C VAL A 212 -4.37 7.12 23.22
N ARG A 213 -4.40 7.81 24.35
CA ARG A 213 -5.30 8.94 24.62
C ARG A 213 -4.49 10.20 24.81
N ASN A 214 -5.02 11.34 24.35
CA ASN A 214 -4.38 12.64 24.49
C ASN A 214 -3.97 12.90 25.95
N THR A 215 -4.84 12.56 26.90
CA THR A 215 -4.59 12.73 28.33
C THR A 215 -3.44 11.87 28.90
N LEU A 216 -2.98 10.84 28.19
CA LEU A 216 -1.92 9.92 28.63
C LEU A 216 -0.59 10.15 27.89
N ILE A 217 -0.57 11.02 26.90
CA ILE A 217 0.63 11.38 26.12
C ILE A 217 0.92 12.86 26.37
N PRO A 218 1.61 13.21 27.48
CA PRO A 218 1.83 14.60 27.85
C PRO A 218 2.90 15.28 26.99
N ALA A 219 3.71 14.49 26.29
CA ALA A 219 4.83 15.01 25.52
C ALA A 219 5.18 14.12 24.32
N VAL A 220 5.52 14.73 23.20
CA VAL A 220 5.96 14.09 21.96
C VAL A 220 7.46 14.32 21.78
N PRO A 221 8.26 13.26 21.54
CA PRO A 221 9.68 13.45 21.27
C PRO A 221 9.90 14.09 19.90
N ASP A 222 10.65 15.17 19.86
CA ASP A 222 11.15 15.78 18.63
C ASP A 222 12.52 15.18 18.32
N LEU A 223 12.51 14.27 17.35
CA LEU A 223 13.69 13.52 16.91
C LEU A 223 14.23 14.12 15.61
N PRO A 224 15.53 14.36 15.49
CA PRO A 224 16.13 14.78 14.22
C PRO A 224 15.76 13.83 13.08
N GLY A 225 15.11 14.37 12.03
CA GLY A 225 14.65 13.59 10.88
C GLY A 225 13.27 12.94 11.03
N LEU A 226 12.56 13.10 12.15
CA LEU A 226 11.18 12.66 12.29
C LEU A 226 10.24 13.61 11.55
N ARG A 227 10.24 13.49 10.24
CA ARG A 227 9.33 14.18 9.32
C ARG A 227 8.88 13.18 8.27
N PHE A 228 7.59 13.03 8.08
CA PHE A 228 7.01 12.08 7.15
C PHE A 228 5.68 12.59 6.58
N GLN A 229 5.18 11.90 5.57
CA GLN A 229 3.88 12.20 4.97
C GLN A 229 2.95 11.02 5.19
N ALA A 230 1.78 11.30 5.70
CA ALA A 230 0.71 10.33 5.86
C ALA A 230 -0.25 10.42 4.65
N LEU A 231 -0.97 9.33 4.39
CA LEU A 231 -1.99 9.27 3.35
C LEU A 231 -3.09 8.32 3.80
N HIS A 232 -4.34 8.68 3.57
CA HIS A 232 -5.45 7.76 3.81
C HIS A 232 -5.48 6.65 2.74
N THR A 233 -5.82 5.43 3.14
CA THR A 233 -5.81 4.30 2.19
C THR A 233 -6.85 4.39 1.08
N ASP A 234 -7.95 5.12 1.29
CA ASP A 234 -8.94 5.36 0.23
C ASP A 234 -8.41 6.34 -0.83
N ASP A 235 -7.62 7.35 -0.41
CA ASP A 235 -6.94 8.23 -1.35
C ASP A 235 -5.87 7.47 -2.14
N ALA A 236 -5.13 6.57 -1.49
CA ALA A 236 -4.24 5.66 -2.20
C ALA A 236 -5.02 4.76 -3.18
N ALA A 237 -6.16 4.20 -2.77
CA ALA A 237 -6.99 3.35 -3.62
C ALA A 237 -7.49 4.07 -4.88
N ALA A 238 -7.87 5.34 -4.77
CA ALA A 238 -8.22 6.18 -5.93
C ALA A 238 -7.05 6.30 -6.93
N ALA A 239 -5.81 6.42 -6.43
CA ALA A 239 -4.63 6.42 -7.29
C ALA A 239 -4.39 5.06 -7.97
N TYR A 240 -4.59 3.93 -7.26
CA TYR A 240 -4.52 2.59 -7.85
C TYR A 240 -5.58 2.37 -8.92
N LEU A 241 -6.81 2.83 -8.71
CA LEU A 241 -7.88 2.81 -9.70
C LEU A 241 -7.49 3.64 -10.94
N ALA A 242 -6.99 4.85 -10.75
CA ALA A 242 -6.50 5.68 -11.84
C ALA A 242 -5.34 5.02 -12.60
N ALA A 243 -4.46 4.29 -11.91
CA ALA A 243 -3.33 3.59 -12.53
C ALA A 243 -3.76 2.47 -13.48
N VAL A 244 -4.89 1.81 -13.24
CA VAL A 244 -5.42 0.79 -14.15
C VAL A 244 -6.27 1.38 -15.27
N THR A 245 -7.05 2.42 -14.98
CA THR A 245 -8.01 3.02 -15.93
C THR A 245 -7.38 4.05 -16.87
N ARG A 246 -6.18 4.58 -16.57
CA ARG A 246 -5.47 5.57 -17.38
C ARG A 246 -4.23 4.97 -18.06
N PRO A 247 -3.82 5.46 -19.23
CA PRO A 247 -2.66 4.95 -19.97
C PRO A 247 -1.33 5.52 -19.41
N VAL A 248 -1.11 5.39 -18.11
CA VAL A 248 0.09 5.88 -17.41
C VAL A 248 1.09 4.75 -17.14
N HIS A 249 2.38 5.08 -16.99
CA HIS A 249 3.44 4.12 -16.70
C HIS A 249 4.51 4.70 -15.77
N GLY A 250 5.37 3.85 -15.22
CA GLY A 250 6.46 4.24 -14.35
C GLY A 250 6.03 4.51 -12.91
N ALA A 251 6.80 5.30 -12.17
CA ALA A 251 6.59 5.51 -10.75
C ALA A 251 5.73 6.74 -10.44
N PHE A 252 4.95 6.67 -9.35
CA PHE A 252 4.13 7.77 -8.85
C PHE A 252 4.25 7.88 -7.33
N ASN A 253 4.68 9.04 -6.87
CA ASN A 253 4.67 9.41 -5.46
C ASN A 253 3.24 9.71 -5.02
N LEU A 254 2.84 9.15 -3.87
CA LEU A 254 1.53 9.39 -3.28
C LEU A 254 1.67 9.84 -1.84
N ALA A 255 1.39 11.10 -1.60
CA ALA A 255 1.46 11.69 -0.26
C ALA A 255 0.43 12.80 -0.13
N ALA A 256 -0.08 12.99 1.09
CA ALA A 256 -0.92 14.12 1.44
C ALA A 256 -0.13 15.16 2.26
N ASP A 257 -0.66 16.35 2.34
CA ASP A 257 -0.16 17.44 3.16
C ASP A 257 -1.03 17.60 4.43
N PRO A 258 -0.54 18.26 5.49
CA PRO A 258 0.82 18.74 5.67
C PRO A 258 1.83 17.62 5.97
N VAL A 259 3.12 17.92 5.85
CA VAL A 259 4.18 17.07 6.39
C VAL A 259 3.99 16.93 7.90
N VAL A 260 4.01 15.70 8.38
CA VAL A 260 3.87 15.38 9.81
C VAL A 260 5.25 15.42 10.46
N ASP A 261 5.40 16.29 11.45
CA ASP A 261 6.58 16.42 12.30
C ASP A 261 6.19 16.43 13.80
N ALA A 262 7.13 16.70 14.67
CA ALA A 262 6.88 16.71 16.11
C ALA A 262 5.87 17.79 16.54
N SER A 263 5.77 18.92 15.81
CA SER A 263 4.80 19.98 16.13
C SER A 263 3.38 19.55 15.78
N VAL A 264 3.18 18.99 14.58
CA VAL A 264 1.88 18.44 14.15
C VAL A 264 1.43 17.29 15.07
N LEU A 265 2.36 16.41 15.47
CA LEU A 265 2.03 15.35 16.43
C LEU A 265 1.69 15.92 17.83
N ALA A 266 2.39 16.95 18.27
CA ALA A 266 2.10 17.60 19.55
C ALA A 266 0.71 18.24 19.56
N GLU A 267 0.32 18.92 18.48
CA GLU A 267 -1.05 19.45 18.30
C GLU A 267 -2.09 18.32 18.32
N LEU A 268 -1.86 17.25 17.55
CA LEU A 268 -2.75 16.11 17.47
C LEU A 268 -2.99 15.40 18.82
N PHE A 269 -1.98 15.38 19.69
CA PHE A 269 -2.07 14.78 21.02
C PHE A 269 -2.37 15.80 22.14
N GLU A 270 -2.51 17.11 21.83
CA GLU A 270 -2.64 18.18 22.81
C GLU A 270 -1.46 18.16 23.82
N ALA A 271 -0.27 17.85 23.33
CA ALA A 271 0.93 17.58 24.10
C ALA A 271 2.00 18.65 23.84
N ARG A 272 3.09 18.61 24.61
CA ARG A 272 4.28 19.42 24.34
C ARG A 272 5.30 18.62 23.55
N SER A 273 6.00 19.25 22.62
CA SER A 273 7.18 18.64 21.99
C SER A 273 8.43 18.93 22.82
N PHE A 274 9.37 17.99 22.83
CA PHE A 274 10.68 18.16 23.45
C PHE A 274 11.76 17.51 22.60
N ALA A 275 12.85 18.23 22.38
CA ALA A 275 13.97 17.73 21.59
C ALA A 275 14.73 16.62 22.33
N ILE A 276 14.97 15.51 21.63
CA ILE A 276 15.75 14.39 22.15
C ILE A 276 16.65 13.83 21.04
N PRO A 277 17.92 13.47 21.31
CA PRO A 277 18.76 12.78 20.36
C PRO A 277 18.16 11.41 19.96
N ALA A 278 18.31 11.01 18.71
CA ALA A 278 17.79 9.72 18.23
C ALA A 278 18.52 8.51 18.86
N ALA A 279 19.79 8.66 19.26
CA ALA A 279 20.61 7.55 19.74
C ALA A 279 20.05 6.82 20.99
N PRO A 280 19.63 7.50 22.08
CA PRO A 280 19.03 6.81 23.22
C PRO A 280 17.69 6.13 22.89
N VAL A 281 16.86 6.74 22.03
CA VAL A 281 15.59 6.14 21.58
C VAL A 281 15.86 4.87 20.78
N ARG A 282 16.83 4.94 19.86
CA ARG A 282 17.29 3.78 19.09
C ARG A 282 17.82 2.67 19.98
N ALA A 283 18.62 3.00 20.99
CA ALA A 283 19.17 2.03 21.94
C ALA A 283 18.06 1.32 22.74
N ALA A 284 17.10 2.07 23.24
CA ALA A 284 15.93 1.53 23.95
C ALA A 284 15.10 0.63 23.04
N LEU A 285 14.84 1.05 21.80
CA LEU A 285 14.13 0.25 20.81
C LEU A 285 14.90 -1.05 20.48
N ALA A 286 16.23 -0.96 20.33
CA ALA A 286 17.08 -2.12 20.06
C ALA A 286 17.06 -3.14 21.20
N ALA A 287 17.07 -2.68 22.43
CA ALA A 287 16.93 -3.53 23.62
C ALA A 287 15.54 -4.20 23.66
N ALA A 288 14.46 -3.43 23.47
CA ALA A 288 13.11 -3.95 23.44
C ALA A 288 12.89 -4.97 22.30
N TRP A 289 13.45 -4.70 21.12
CA TRP A 289 13.38 -5.62 19.99
C TRP A 289 14.15 -6.91 20.25
N ARG A 290 15.38 -6.84 20.80
CA ARG A 290 16.17 -8.03 21.17
C ARG A 290 15.44 -8.89 22.19
N LEU A 291 14.75 -8.28 23.15
CA LEU A 291 13.93 -8.94 24.15
C LEU A 291 12.56 -9.39 23.61
N ARG A 292 12.28 -9.17 22.33
CA ARG A 292 11.00 -9.50 21.67
C ARG A 292 9.78 -8.81 22.30
N LEU A 293 9.97 -7.68 22.94
CA LEU A 293 8.89 -6.86 23.53
C LEU A 293 8.17 -6.04 22.44
N VAL A 294 8.91 -5.61 21.42
CA VAL A 294 8.37 -4.90 20.24
C VAL A 294 8.79 -5.60 18.95
N PRO A 295 7.94 -5.64 17.93
CA PRO A 295 8.26 -6.30 16.67
C PRO A 295 9.01 -5.38 15.68
N ALA A 296 8.95 -4.06 15.81
CA ALA A 296 9.66 -3.12 14.95
C ALA A 296 11.16 -3.14 15.23
N SER A 297 11.97 -3.33 14.17
CA SER A 297 13.44 -3.35 14.31
C SER A 297 14.02 -1.93 14.46
N PRO A 298 15.16 -1.78 15.16
CA PRO A 298 15.85 -0.50 15.24
C PRO A 298 16.33 0.00 13.86
N ASP A 299 16.58 -0.89 12.92
CA ASP A 299 16.99 -0.53 11.58
C ASP A 299 15.84 0.08 10.75
N LEU A 300 14.59 -0.34 11.02
CA LEU A 300 13.41 0.30 10.44
C LEU A 300 13.23 1.72 11.01
N PHE A 301 13.47 1.93 12.30
CA PHE A 301 13.48 3.25 12.91
C PHE A 301 14.53 4.16 12.24
N ASP A 302 15.76 3.67 12.06
CA ASP A 302 16.82 4.38 11.35
C ASP A 302 16.41 4.76 9.93
N ALA A 303 15.73 3.85 9.22
CA ALA A 303 15.19 4.11 7.89
C ALA A 303 14.18 5.25 7.90
N VAL A 304 13.17 5.20 8.78
CA VAL A 304 12.12 6.22 8.87
C VAL A 304 12.68 7.63 9.04
N LEU A 305 13.71 7.79 9.89
CA LEU A 305 14.37 9.09 10.10
C LEU A 305 15.11 9.61 8.86
N ARG A 306 15.33 8.76 7.82
CA ARG A 306 16.11 9.08 6.62
C ARG A 306 15.29 9.09 5.33
N LEU A 307 14.05 8.59 5.34
CA LEU A 307 13.17 8.62 4.17
C LEU A 307 12.96 10.06 3.70
N PRO A 308 13.02 10.36 2.39
CA PRO A 308 12.73 11.69 1.87
C PRO A 308 11.27 12.07 2.05
N LEU A 309 11.00 13.36 1.94
CA LEU A 309 9.66 13.86 1.65
C LEU A 309 9.42 13.76 0.14
N MET A 310 8.20 13.45 -0.26
CA MET A 310 7.85 13.20 -1.65
C MET A 310 7.05 14.34 -2.25
N ASP A 311 7.35 14.68 -3.50
CA ASP A 311 6.54 15.51 -4.36
C ASP A 311 5.57 14.62 -5.16
N SER A 312 4.27 14.84 -5.00
CA SER A 312 3.20 14.10 -5.69
C SER A 312 2.65 14.84 -6.93
N SER A 313 3.35 15.86 -7.43
CA SER A 313 2.90 16.67 -8.57
C SER A 313 2.66 15.83 -9.83
N ARG A 314 3.46 14.80 -10.06
CA ARG A 314 3.27 13.87 -11.17
C ARG A 314 1.95 13.10 -11.06
N ALA A 315 1.62 12.59 -9.88
CA ALA A 315 0.35 11.89 -9.64
C ALA A 315 -0.84 12.83 -9.85
N ARG A 316 -0.77 14.08 -9.35
CA ARG A 316 -1.81 15.08 -9.59
C ARG A 316 -2.04 15.32 -11.06
N LYS A 317 -0.97 15.46 -11.84
CA LYS A 317 -1.03 15.76 -13.28
C LYS A 317 -1.47 14.56 -14.13
N GLU A 318 -0.82 13.41 -13.98
CA GLU A 318 -0.98 12.28 -14.92
C GLU A 318 -2.11 11.35 -14.50
N LEU A 319 -2.30 11.11 -13.19
CA LEU A 319 -3.42 10.33 -12.67
C LEU A 319 -4.70 11.16 -12.49
N ALA A 320 -4.63 12.51 -12.61
CA ALA A 320 -5.67 13.44 -12.18
C ALA A 320 -6.14 13.09 -10.73
N TRP A 321 -5.17 12.84 -9.87
CA TRP A 321 -5.37 12.42 -8.49
C TRP A 321 -4.93 13.52 -7.54
N ASP A 322 -5.77 13.78 -6.54
CA ASP A 322 -5.43 14.61 -5.40
C ASP A 322 -6.02 13.98 -4.15
N PRO A 323 -5.29 13.89 -3.04
CA PRO A 323 -5.83 13.31 -1.81
C PRO A 323 -6.98 14.17 -1.30
N VAL A 324 -8.08 13.52 -0.93
CA VAL A 324 -9.26 14.19 -0.35
C VAL A 324 -9.04 14.48 1.13
N ARG A 325 -8.29 13.60 1.81
CA ARG A 325 -7.97 13.73 3.24
C ARG A 325 -6.55 14.24 3.43
N THR A 326 -6.39 15.13 4.39
CA THR A 326 -5.08 15.61 4.84
C THR A 326 -4.31 14.51 5.59
N SER A 327 -2.99 14.69 5.76
CA SER A 327 -2.18 13.81 6.61
C SER A 327 -2.68 13.76 8.06
N VAL A 328 -3.20 14.86 8.58
CA VAL A 328 -3.73 14.96 9.95
C VAL A 328 -5.02 14.16 10.08
N GLU A 329 -5.97 14.35 9.17
CA GLU A 329 -7.23 13.58 9.16
C GLU A 329 -7.00 12.07 9.06
N ALA A 330 -6.05 11.63 8.21
CA ALA A 330 -5.69 10.21 8.11
C ALA A 330 -5.15 9.66 9.44
N LEU A 331 -4.35 10.43 10.16
CA LEU A 331 -3.83 10.06 11.49
C LEU A 331 -4.92 10.10 12.56
N GLU A 332 -5.84 11.07 12.55
CA GLU A 332 -6.96 11.15 13.48
C GLU A 332 -7.88 9.93 13.35
N GLU A 333 -8.22 9.55 12.13
CA GLU A 333 -9.01 8.33 11.88
C GLU A 333 -8.30 7.08 12.40
N PHE A 334 -7.01 6.97 12.16
CA PHE A 334 -6.19 5.87 12.67
C PHE A 334 -6.17 5.83 14.20
N LEU A 335 -5.95 6.96 14.86
CA LEU A 335 -5.95 7.06 16.32
C LEU A 335 -7.33 6.75 16.92
N ALA A 336 -8.41 7.19 16.27
CA ALA A 336 -9.76 6.82 16.65
C ALA A 336 -9.97 5.29 16.56
N GLY A 337 -9.43 4.65 15.51
CA GLY A 337 -9.41 3.20 15.36
C GLY A 337 -8.64 2.48 16.46
N LEU A 338 -7.47 3.00 16.86
CA LEU A 338 -6.69 2.47 17.99
C LEU A 338 -7.46 2.52 19.31
N ARG A 339 -8.12 3.64 19.58
CA ARG A 339 -8.90 3.86 20.82
C ARG A 339 -10.11 2.94 20.90
N SER A 340 -10.82 2.76 19.77
CA SER A 340 -12.03 1.93 19.68
C SER A 340 -11.75 0.44 19.47
N GLY A 341 -10.51 0.07 19.11
CA GLY A 341 -10.17 -1.29 18.72
C GLY A 341 -10.87 -1.74 17.44
N THR A 342 -11.18 -0.80 16.56
CA THR A 342 -11.87 -1.08 15.30
C THR A 342 -11.01 -2.00 14.40
N GLY A 343 -11.69 -2.85 13.67
CA GLY A 343 -11.12 -3.74 12.67
C GLY A 343 -12.12 -4.03 11.55
N MET A 344 -11.79 -4.95 10.68
CA MET A 344 -12.59 -5.36 9.54
C MET A 344 -12.70 -6.89 9.48
N ALA A 345 -13.71 -7.41 8.79
CA ALA A 345 -13.94 -8.86 8.62
C ALA A 345 -12.93 -9.51 7.65
N THR A 346 -11.66 -9.14 7.76
CA THR A 346 -10.52 -9.75 7.05
C THR A 346 -9.45 -10.15 8.07
N ALA A 347 -8.73 -11.24 7.79
CA ALA A 347 -7.80 -11.78 8.78
C ALA A 347 -6.67 -10.82 9.23
N PRO A 348 -6.06 -9.99 8.35
CA PRO A 348 -5.08 -9.00 8.79
C PRO A 348 -5.69 -7.88 9.64
N LEU A 349 -6.89 -7.43 9.28
CA LEU A 349 -7.55 -6.27 9.91
C LEU A 349 -8.53 -6.64 11.03
N ALA A 350 -8.58 -7.89 11.45
CA ALA A 350 -9.50 -8.31 12.50
C ALA A 350 -9.32 -7.49 13.79
N ALA A 351 -10.44 -7.05 14.36
CA ALA A 351 -10.46 -6.31 15.62
C ALA A 351 -9.99 -7.19 16.79
N GLY A 352 -9.29 -6.62 17.74
CA GLY A 352 -9.05 -7.20 19.07
C GLY A 352 -8.22 -8.49 19.14
N ALA A 353 -7.52 -8.89 18.08
CA ALA A 353 -6.63 -10.05 18.08
C ALA A 353 -5.24 -9.73 18.66
#